data_8b16f1739571713a152c00f2eab10a89
#
_entry.id   8b16f1739571713a152c00f2eab10a89
#
_cell.length_a   1.000
_cell.length_b   1.000
_cell.length_c   1.000
_cell.angle_alpha   90.00
_cell.angle_beta   90.00
_cell.angle_gamma   90.00
#
_symmetry.space_group_name_H-M   'P 1'
#
loop_
_entity.id
_entity.type
_entity.pdbx_description
1 polymer ?
#
loop_
_entity_poly.entity_id
_entity_poly.type
_entity_poly.pdbx_seq_one_letter_code
_entity_poly.pdbx_strand_id
1 'polypeptide(L)'
;MEYEGTVYRPPSEARSLIIQVTVGCAHNRCTFCNMYRTKKFRVRTKEEIMKDLDECHDYYGPYVSRVFFADGDALVVKTELLLELLAYVHKNFPYVERITSYGTAKDVLAKSEEDLKALAAAGLEMVYIGAESGDDRVLEHIHKDVTAAQIAALRHQDLCDADLRPRRKKRDPGTCHQVGGADQSDESGVCLLPDIAPL
;
A
#
# COMPACT_ATOMS: atom_id res chain seq x y z
N MET A 1 -9.89 18.02 5.32
CA MET A 1 -8.61 17.37 5.00
C MET A 1 -7.98 18.03 3.77
N GLU A 2 -6.71 18.40 3.83
CA GLU A 2 -5.96 19.01 2.73
C GLU A 2 -4.71 18.17 2.43
N TYR A 3 -4.50 17.81 1.15
CA TYR A 3 -3.34 17.03 0.75
C TYR A 3 -2.11 17.94 0.50
N GLU A 4 -0.93 17.46 0.90
CA GLU A 4 0.32 18.11 0.55
C GLU A 4 0.74 17.73 -0.88
N GLY A 5 0.36 18.58 -1.84
CA GLY A 5 0.61 18.39 -3.27
C GLY A 5 -0.22 17.27 -3.89
N THR A 6 0.10 16.90 -5.13
CA THR A 6 -0.66 15.88 -5.86
C THR A 6 -0.51 14.50 -5.21
N VAL A 7 -1.63 13.83 -4.96
CA VAL A 7 -1.68 12.47 -4.42
C VAL A 7 -2.06 11.49 -5.52
N TYR A 8 -1.36 10.37 -5.59
CA TYR A 8 -1.58 9.34 -6.59
C TYR A 8 -2.14 8.08 -5.94
N ARG A 9 -2.93 7.33 -6.70
CA ARG A 9 -3.50 6.05 -6.27
C ARG A 9 -3.60 5.10 -7.47
N PRO A 10 -3.58 3.77 -7.24
CA PRO A 10 -3.88 2.80 -8.30
C PRO A 10 -5.34 2.95 -8.77
N PRO A 11 -5.66 2.60 -10.03
CA PRO A 11 -7.04 2.64 -10.52
C PRO A 11 -8.03 1.82 -9.68
N SER A 12 -7.58 0.70 -9.09
CA SER A 12 -8.36 -0.14 -8.18
C SER A 12 -8.81 0.58 -6.90
N GLU A 13 -8.12 1.65 -6.52
CA GLU A 13 -8.42 2.49 -5.34
C GLU A 13 -9.21 3.77 -5.69
N ALA A 14 -9.81 3.83 -6.90
CA ALA A 14 -10.56 5.01 -7.36
C ALA A 14 -11.70 5.42 -6.41
N ARG A 15 -12.23 4.47 -5.62
CA ARG A 15 -13.34 4.70 -4.67
C ARG A 15 -12.90 4.67 -3.21
N SER A 16 -11.61 4.58 -2.94
CA SER A 16 -11.08 4.53 -1.58
C SER A 16 -10.91 5.93 -1.01
N LEU A 17 -11.19 6.09 0.28
CA LEU A 17 -10.77 7.25 1.02
C LEU A 17 -9.24 7.26 1.08
N ILE A 18 -8.62 8.31 0.58
CA ILE A 18 -7.17 8.43 0.60
C ILE A 18 -6.76 9.12 1.90
N ILE A 19 -5.90 8.49 2.65
CA ILE A 19 -5.25 9.07 3.83
C ILE A 19 -3.76 9.19 3.54
N GLN A 20 -3.27 10.41 3.48
CA GLN A 20 -1.85 10.68 3.23
C GLN A 20 -1.05 10.42 4.53
N VAL A 21 -0.35 9.30 4.59
CA VAL A 21 0.46 8.88 5.74
C VAL A 21 1.89 9.40 5.64
N THR A 22 2.40 9.45 4.42
CA THR A 22 3.69 10.06 4.08
C THR A 22 3.50 11.16 3.06
N VAL A 23 4.47 12.03 2.90
CA VAL A 23 4.56 12.99 1.82
C VAL A 23 5.68 12.54 0.89
N GLY A 24 5.38 12.29 -0.38
CA GLY A 24 6.36 11.82 -1.36
C GLY A 24 6.68 10.33 -1.24
N CYS A 25 7.86 9.95 -1.73
CA CYS A 25 8.38 8.60 -1.71
C CYS A 25 9.77 8.61 -1.07
N ALA A 26 10.04 7.70 -0.12
CA ALA A 26 11.32 7.61 0.57
C ALA A 26 12.48 7.31 -0.38
N HIS A 27 12.22 6.49 -1.39
CA HIS A 27 13.23 6.13 -2.39
C HIS A 27 13.44 7.29 -3.40
N ASN A 28 12.40 7.75 -4.07
CA ASN A 28 12.32 8.89 -5.01
C ASN A 28 13.49 9.06 -6.02
N ARG A 29 14.16 7.95 -6.41
CA ARG A 29 15.32 7.94 -7.31
C ARG A 29 15.11 7.18 -8.61
N CYS A 30 14.01 6.43 -8.75
CA CYS A 30 13.72 5.68 -9.96
C CYS A 30 13.73 6.60 -11.19
N THR A 31 14.50 6.26 -12.23
CA THR A 31 14.72 7.14 -13.37
C THR A 31 13.47 7.43 -14.19
N PHE A 32 12.52 6.50 -14.20
CA PHE A 32 11.26 6.60 -14.96
C PHE A 32 10.13 7.30 -14.17
N CYS A 33 10.23 7.40 -12.84
CA CYS A 33 9.15 7.91 -11.99
C CYS A 33 9.32 9.40 -11.73
N ASN A 34 8.29 10.19 -12.06
CA ASN A 34 8.25 11.62 -11.78
C ASN A 34 7.18 12.03 -10.76
N MET A 35 6.41 11.07 -10.21
CA MET A 35 5.23 11.35 -9.37
C MET A 35 5.57 12.19 -8.14
N TYR A 36 6.72 11.93 -7.53
CA TYR A 36 7.10 12.55 -6.26
C TYR A 36 8.36 13.43 -6.33
N ARG A 37 8.87 13.74 -7.52
CA ARG A 37 10.12 14.51 -7.71
C ARG A 37 10.09 15.88 -7.05
N THR A 38 8.94 16.53 -7.00
CA THR A 38 8.74 17.85 -6.42
C THR A 38 8.45 17.83 -4.92
N LYS A 39 8.26 16.64 -4.34
CA LYS A 39 7.96 16.48 -2.92
C LYS A 39 9.23 16.16 -2.12
N LYS A 40 9.43 16.84 -1.00
CA LYS A 40 10.41 16.44 0.00
C LYS A 40 9.81 15.35 0.87
N PHE A 41 10.43 14.17 0.88
CA PHE A 41 9.94 13.06 1.69
C PHE A 41 9.88 13.40 3.17
N ARG A 42 8.75 13.07 3.80
CA ARG A 42 8.57 13.02 5.26
C ARG A 42 7.49 12.02 5.65
N VAL A 43 7.61 11.45 6.81
CA VAL A 43 6.49 10.77 7.48
C VAL A 43 5.66 11.84 8.18
N ARG A 44 4.35 11.79 8.02
CA ARG A 44 3.43 12.69 8.74
C ARG A 44 3.31 12.27 10.20
N THR A 45 3.03 13.21 11.08
CA THR A 45 2.84 12.89 12.49
C THR A 45 1.51 12.17 12.72
N LYS A 46 1.42 11.42 13.81
CA LYS A 46 0.18 10.74 14.21
C LYS A 46 -0.99 11.73 14.30
N GLU A 47 -0.74 12.90 14.89
CA GLU A 47 -1.74 13.94 15.10
C GLU A 47 -2.26 14.50 13.77
N GLU A 48 -1.38 14.71 12.79
CA GLU A 48 -1.78 15.16 11.46
C GLU A 48 -2.68 14.15 10.77
N ILE A 49 -2.33 12.85 10.85
CA ILE A 49 -3.09 11.78 10.19
C ILE A 49 -4.43 11.54 10.89
N MET A 50 -4.45 11.53 12.22
CA MET A 50 -5.67 11.36 12.99
C MET A 50 -6.65 12.51 12.77
N LYS A 51 -6.14 13.75 12.70
CA LYS A 51 -6.95 14.91 12.35
C LYS A 51 -7.62 14.74 10.98
N ASP A 52 -6.89 14.28 9.98
CA ASP A 52 -7.46 14.01 8.66
C ASP A 52 -8.56 12.94 8.72
N LEU A 53 -8.34 11.88 9.50
CA LEU A 53 -9.33 10.81 9.70
C LEU A 53 -10.60 11.35 10.39
N ASP A 54 -10.46 12.24 11.39
CA ASP A 54 -11.59 12.89 12.07
C ASP A 54 -12.37 13.78 11.11
N GLU A 55 -11.70 14.64 10.34
CA GLU A 55 -12.34 15.49 9.33
C GLU A 55 -13.06 14.64 8.25
N CYS A 56 -12.49 13.50 7.87
CA CYS A 56 -13.15 12.57 6.95
C CYS A 56 -14.37 11.91 7.59
N HIS A 57 -14.29 11.53 8.86
CA HIS A 57 -15.43 10.98 9.58
C HIS A 57 -16.56 12.00 9.70
N ASP A 58 -16.25 13.25 10.01
CA ASP A 58 -17.24 14.32 10.09
C ASP A 58 -17.94 14.58 8.75
N TYR A 59 -17.22 14.45 7.64
CA TYR A 59 -17.76 14.68 6.30
C TYR A 59 -18.51 13.48 5.70
N TYR A 60 -17.93 12.26 5.79
CA TYR A 60 -18.49 11.06 5.16
C TYR A 60 -19.30 10.20 6.13
N GLY A 61 -19.24 10.49 7.43
CA GLY A 61 -19.78 9.63 8.48
C GLY A 61 -19.04 8.28 8.56
N PRO A 62 -19.67 7.28 9.20
CA PRO A 62 -19.03 5.97 9.42
C PRO A 62 -19.01 5.06 8.18
N TYR A 63 -19.58 5.49 7.04
CA TYR A 63 -19.92 4.63 5.90
C TYR A 63 -18.80 4.43 4.89
N VAL A 64 -17.55 4.80 5.23
CA VAL A 64 -16.37 4.53 4.40
C VAL A 64 -16.11 3.03 4.37
N SER A 65 -16.09 2.43 3.17
CA SER A 65 -15.87 0.99 3.00
C SER A 65 -14.42 0.65 2.62
N ARG A 66 -13.65 1.62 2.13
CA ARG A 66 -12.26 1.41 1.68
C ARG A 66 -11.38 2.57 2.06
N VAL A 67 -10.18 2.28 2.55
CA VAL A 67 -9.16 3.27 2.89
C VAL A 67 -7.86 2.90 2.17
N PHE A 68 -7.20 3.91 1.63
CA PHE A 68 -5.91 3.76 0.97
C PHE A 68 -4.87 4.66 1.65
N PHE A 69 -3.81 4.07 2.21
CA PHE A 69 -2.71 4.80 2.80
C PHE A 69 -1.71 5.24 1.71
N ALA A 70 -1.62 6.53 1.49
CA ALA A 70 -0.73 7.23 0.58
C ALA A 70 0.35 8.00 1.39
N ASP A 71 1.40 8.55 0.84
CA ASP A 71 1.80 8.75 -0.54
C ASP A 71 2.55 7.53 -1.11
N GLY A 72 3.60 7.77 -1.88
CA GLY A 72 4.33 6.76 -2.64
C GLY A 72 5.05 5.69 -1.83
N ASP A 73 5.08 5.80 -0.51
CA ASP A 73 5.80 4.88 0.37
C ASP A 73 5.26 4.94 1.81
N ALA A 74 4.00 4.55 1.98
CA ALA A 74 3.38 4.59 3.30
C ALA A 74 3.83 3.43 4.20
N LEU A 75 4.27 2.29 3.62
CA LEU A 75 4.72 1.14 4.40
C LEU A 75 6.07 1.35 5.10
N VAL A 76 6.87 2.35 4.70
CA VAL A 76 8.13 2.71 5.38
C VAL A 76 7.93 3.14 6.84
N VAL A 77 6.72 3.54 7.18
CA VAL A 77 6.35 3.99 8.52
C VAL A 77 6.53 2.86 9.53
N LYS A 78 6.91 3.21 10.76
CA LYS A 78 7.08 2.24 11.85
C LYS A 78 5.80 1.43 12.07
N THR A 79 5.97 0.14 12.32
CA THR A 79 4.87 -0.81 12.51
C THR A 79 3.91 -0.37 13.60
N GLU A 80 4.42 0.15 14.72
CA GLU A 80 3.59 0.60 15.85
C GLU A 80 2.63 1.72 15.44
N LEU A 81 3.12 2.71 14.67
CA LEU A 81 2.27 3.79 14.18
C LEU A 81 1.24 3.29 13.17
N LEU A 82 1.62 2.39 12.25
CA LEU A 82 0.66 1.79 11.31
C LEU A 82 -0.43 1.00 12.04
N LEU A 83 -0.09 0.23 13.08
CA LEU A 83 -1.06 -0.49 13.91
C LEU A 83 -2.04 0.46 14.62
N GLU A 84 -1.53 1.57 15.17
CA GLU A 84 -2.37 2.60 15.79
C GLU A 84 -3.32 3.25 14.77
N LEU A 85 -2.84 3.54 13.55
CA LEU A 85 -3.66 4.11 12.48
C LEU A 85 -4.74 3.11 12.01
N LEU A 86 -4.39 1.84 11.84
CA LEU A 86 -5.34 0.78 11.48
C LEU A 86 -6.45 0.65 12.54
N ALA A 87 -6.07 0.60 13.81
CA ALA A 87 -7.03 0.57 14.92
C ALA A 87 -7.94 1.79 14.94
N TYR A 88 -7.38 2.98 14.65
CA TYR A 88 -8.13 4.21 14.59
C TYR A 88 -9.12 4.25 13.41
N VAL A 89 -8.71 3.76 12.25
CA VAL A 89 -9.60 3.61 11.08
C VAL A 89 -10.76 2.68 11.42
N HIS A 90 -10.51 1.50 11.98
CA HIS A 90 -11.58 0.56 12.33
C HIS A 90 -12.54 1.10 13.40
N LYS A 91 -12.02 1.91 14.34
CA LYS A 91 -12.84 2.56 15.36
C LYS A 91 -13.81 3.59 14.76
N ASN A 92 -13.32 4.43 13.84
CA ASN A 92 -14.11 5.54 13.28
C ASN A 92 -14.93 5.13 12.05
N PHE A 93 -14.48 4.11 11.32
CA PHE A 93 -15.16 3.60 10.12
C PHE A 93 -15.48 2.11 10.27
N PRO A 94 -16.50 1.75 11.06
CA PRO A 94 -16.82 0.35 11.37
C PRO A 94 -17.27 -0.46 10.15
N TYR A 95 -17.61 0.19 9.04
CA TYR A 95 -17.96 -0.44 7.78
C TYR A 95 -16.78 -0.60 6.82
N VAL A 96 -15.55 -0.25 7.26
CA VAL A 96 -14.38 -0.45 6.43
C VAL A 96 -14.15 -1.94 6.19
N GLU A 97 -14.10 -2.29 4.92
CA GLU A 97 -13.90 -3.66 4.46
C GLU A 97 -12.49 -3.90 3.95
N ARG A 98 -11.80 -2.82 3.54
CA ARG A 98 -10.50 -2.93 2.90
C ARG A 98 -9.64 -1.73 3.24
N ILE A 99 -8.43 -2.02 3.74
CA ILE A 99 -7.38 -1.03 3.92
C ILE A 99 -6.16 -1.50 3.11
N THR A 100 -5.65 -0.61 2.26
CA THR A 100 -4.50 -0.90 1.39
C THR A 100 -3.47 0.22 1.47
N SER A 101 -2.26 -0.03 0.99
CA SER A 101 -1.15 0.92 1.08
C SER A 101 -0.24 0.84 -0.15
N TYR A 102 0.48 1.90 -0.44
CA TYR A 102 1.72 1.80 -1.19
C TYR A 102 2.88 1.38 -0.29
N GLY A 103 3.81 0.64 -0.87
CA GLY A 103 5.08 0.30 -0.26
C GLY A 103 6.13 -0.06 -1.31
N THR A 104 7.35 -0.24 -0.87
CA THR A 104 8.43 -0.76 -1.70
C THR A 104 8.82 -2.17 -1.27
N ALA A 105 9.46 -2.92 -2.17
CA ALA A 105 10.04 -4.23 -1.81
C ALA A 105 10.98 -4.13 -0.60
N LYS A 106 11.70 -3.03 -0.51
CA LYS A 106 12.62 -2.73 0.58
C LYS A 106 11.94 -2.64 1.93
N ASP A 107 10.75 -2.00 1.98
CA ASP A 107 10.00 -1.82 3.24
C ASP A 107 9.46 -3.14 3.74
N VAL A 108 8.94 -3.97 2.83
CA VAL A 108 8.48 -5.31 3.20
C VAL A 108 9.64 -6.14 3.74
N LEU A 109 10.79 -6.14 3.06
CA LEU A 109 11.98 -6.88 3.49
C LEU A 109 12.62 -6.33 4.77
N ALA A 110 12.38 -5.06 5.11
CA ALA A 110 12.88 -4.43 6.33
C ALA A 110 12.02 -4.69 7.57
N LYS A 111 10.77 -5.11 7.38
CA LYS A 111 9.88 -5.49 8.49
C LYS A 111 10.09 -6.96 8.86
N SER A 112 9.93 -7.27 10.14
CA SER A 112 9.94 -8.67 10.59
C SER A 112 8.68 -9.39 10.11
N GLU A 113 8.72 -10.72 10.07
CA GLU A 113 7.55 -11.53 9.75
C GLU A 113 6.42 -11.29 10.77
N GLU A 114 6.77 -11.12 12.05
CA GLU A 114 5.84 -10.79 13.13
C GLU A 114 5.16 -9.43 12.88
N ASP A 115 5.90 -8.42 12.44
CA ASP A 115 5.36 -7.11 12.08
C ASP A 115 4.36 -7.21 10.93
N LEU A 116 4.73 -7.93 9.86
CA LEU A 116 3.86 -8.11 8.71
C LEU A 116 2.57 -8.86 9.08
N LYS A 117 2.68 -9.92 9.89
CA LYS A 117 1.52 -10.65 10.42
C LYS A 117 0.65 -9.76 11.31
N ALA A 118 1.24 -8.93 12.15
CA ALA A 118 0.51 -7.99 12.99
C ALA A 118 -0.26 -6.96 12.16
N LEU A 119 0.36 -6.39 11.13
CA LEU A 119 -0.29 -5.46 10.20
C LEU A 119 -1.46 -6.13 9.45
N ALA A 120 -1.26 -7.35 8.95
CA ALA A 120 -2.32 -8.12 8.29
C ALA A 120 -3.48 -8.42 9.26
N ALA A 121 -3.20 -8.87 10.48
CA ALA A 121 -4.19 -9.12 11.51
C ALA A 121 -4.95 -7.84 11.92
N ALA A 122 -4.29 -6.69 11.90
CA ALA A 122 -4.88 -5.39 12.15
C ALA A 122 -5.72 -4.85 10.98
N GLY A 123 -5.75 -5.55 9.83
CA GLY A 123 -6.62 -5.22 8.69
C GLY A 123 -5.94 -4.55 7.50
N LEU A 124 -4.60 -4.47 7.45
CA LEU A 124 -3.90 -4.11 6.21
C LEU A 124 -4.01 -5.29 5.24
N GLU A 125 -4.90 -5.16 4.25
CA GLU A 125 -5.26 -6.28 3.37
C GLU A 125 -4.31 -6.44 2.18
N MET A 126 -3.73 -5.35 1.68
CA MET A 126 -2.88 -5.38 0.48
C MET A 126 -1.89 -4.22 0.47
N VAL A 127 -0.69 -4.50 -0.02
CA VAL A 127 0.32 -3.49 -0.33
C VAL A 127 0.61 -3.50 -1.83
N TYR A 128 0.53 -2.34 -2.45
CA TYR A 128 0.91 -2.15 -3.85
C TYR A 128 2.41 -1.89 -3.96
N ILE A 129 3.10 -2.77 -4.66
CA ILE A 129 4.56 -2.71 -4.83
C ILE A 129 4.89 -2.69 -6.32
N GLY A 130 5.67 -1.73 -6.75
CA GLY A 130 6.23 -1.72 -8.10
C GLY A 130 7.41 -2.70 -8.20
N ALA A 131 7.25 -3.81 -8.93
CA ALA A 131 8.32 -4.75 -9.23
C ALA A 131 9.22 -4.26 -10.37
N GLU A 132 8.61 -3.65 -11.38
CA GLU A 132 9.17 -3.03 -12.58
C GLU A 132 9.87 -4.00 -13.54
N SER A 133 10.75 -4.90 -13.05
CA SER A 133 11.46 -5.90 -13.88
C SER A 133 11.93 -7.09 -13.06
N GLY A 134 12.04 -8.24 -13.71
CA GLY A 134 12.74 -9.43 -13.22
C GLY A 134 14.23 -9.52 -13.65
N ASP A 135 14.78 -8.50 -14.32
CA ASP A 135 16.19 -8.43 -14.75
C ASP A 135 16.97 -7.42 -13.90
N ASP A 136 17.98 -7.88 -13.17
CA ASP A 136 18.80 -7.04 -12.29
C ASP A 136 19.48 -5.88 -13.03
N ARG A 137 19.84 -6.05 -14.30
CA ARG A 137 20.44 -4.98 -15.11
C ARG A 137 19.45 -3.86 -15.38
N VAL A 138 18.19 -4.22 -15.59
CA VAL A 138 17.10 -3.23 -15.75
C VAL A 138 16.85 -2.51 -14.43
N LEU A 139 16.75 -3.27 -13.32
CA LEU A 139 16.53 -2.71 -11.98
C LEU A 139 17.65 -1.74 -11.57
N GLU A 140 18.91 -2.08 -11.87
CA GLU A 140 20.06 -1.20 -11.65
C GLU A 140 19.97 0.06 -12.53
N HIS A 141 19.68 -0.10 -13.82
CA HIS A 141 19.55 1.00 -14.77
C HIS A 141 18.47 2.01 -14.38
N ILE A 142 17.35 1.51 -13.87
CA ILE A 142 16.25 2.37 -13.41
C ILE A 142 16.42 2.86 -11.96
N HIS A 143 17.51 2.53 -11.32
CA HIS A 143 17.82 2.87 -9.92
C HIS A 143 16.75 2.40 -8.93
N LYS A 144 16.29 1.15 -9.07
CA LYS A 144 15.25 0.58 -8.20
C LYS A 144 15.76 0.20 -6.81
N ASP A 145 17.07 -0.02 -6.66
CA ASP A 145 17.76 -0.38 -5.41
C ASP A 145 17.26 -1.71 -4.78
N VAL A 146 16.74 -2.61 -5.59
CA VAL A 146 16.38 -3.99 -5.21
C VAL A 146 16.76 -4.94 -6.34
N THR A 147 16.97 -6.22 -6.01
CA THR A 147 17.27 -7.26 -6.98
C THR A 147 16.02 -8.06 -7.35
N ALA A 148 16.06 -8.74 -8.50
CA ALA A 148 15.01 -9.66 -8.92
C ALA A 148 14.77 -10.77 -7.88
N ALA A 149 15.84 -11.28 -7.25
CA ALA A 149 15.74 -12.27 -6.17
C ALA A 149 15.00 -11.71 -4.94
N GLN A 150 15.27 -10.47 -4.56
CA GLN A 150 14.56 -9.80 -3.46
C GLN A 150 13.07 -9.59 -3.78
N ILE A 151 12.74 -9.20 -5.02
CA ILE A 151 11.34 -9.08 -5.46
C ILE A 151 10.65 -10.45 -5.45
N ALA A 152 11.34 -11.50 -5.93
CA ALA A 152 10.80 -12.85 -5.91
C ALA A 152 10.55 -13.37 -4.48
N ALA A 153 11.40 -12.99 -3.52
CA ALA A 153 11.23 -13.37 -2.11
C ALA A 153 9.96 -12.81 -1.48
N LEU A 154 9.41 -11.69 -1.98
CA LEU A 154 8.16 -11.12 -1.47
C LEU A 154 6.96 -12.05 -1.66
N ARG A 155 6.99 -12.92 -2.68
CA ARG A 155 5.92 -13.89 -2.95
C ARG A 155 5.81 -14.98 -1.88
N HIS A 156 6.85 -15.16 -1.06
CA HIS A 156 6.90 -16.16 0.00
C HIS A 156 6.67 -15.54 1.39
N GLN A 157 6.55 -14.23 1.48
CA GLN A 157 6.17 -13.56 2.72
C GLN A 157 4.64 -13.44 2.75
N ASP A 158 4.00 -14.48 3.31
CA ASP A 158 2.55 -14.50 3.52
C ASP A 158 2.12 -13.34 4.43
N LEU A 159 1.76 -12.22 3.81
CA LEU A 159 1.02 -11.15 4.50
C LEU A 159 -0.40 -11.60 4.86
N CYS A 160 -0.79 -12.77 4.34
CA CYS A 160 -2.09 -13.37 4.58
C CYS A 160 -1.93 -14.88 4.82
N ASP A 161 -1.67 -15.29 6.06
CA ASP A 161 -1.98 -16.64 6.47
C ASP A 161 -3.51 -16.79 6.45
N ALA A 162 -4.02 -17.60 5.51
CA ALA A 162 -5.45 -17.76 5.24
C ALA A 162 -6.24 -18.25 6.47
N ASP A 163 -5.56 -18.77 7.49
CA ASP A 163 -6.16 -19.28 8.73
C ASP A 163 -6.44 -18.20 9.80
N LEU A 164 -5.90 -16.99 9.67
CA LEU A 164 -6.12 -15.92 10.65
C LEU A 164 -7.28 -14.97 10.29
N ARG A 165 -7.90 -15.14 9.13
CA ARG A 165 -9.10 -14.37 8.81
C ARG A 165 -10.32 -14.98 9.49
N PRO A 166 -11.09 -14.20 10.29
CA PRO A 166 -12.46 -14.61 10.58
C PRO A 166 -13.16 -14.80 9.24
N ARG A 167 -13.74 -15.99 8.99
CA ARG A 167 -14.38 -16.38 7.72
C ARG A 167 -15.30 -15.26 7.23
N ARG A 168 -14.77 -14.33 6.45
CA ARG A 168 -15.59 -13.42 5.64
C ARG A 168 -16.29 -14.26 4.57
N LYS A 169 -17.61 -14.08 4.44
CA LYS A 169 -18.42 -14.69 3.38
C LYS A 169 -17.65 -14.63 2.06
N LYS A 170 -17.54 -15.79 1.37
CA LYS A 170 -16.95 -15.90 0.04
C LYS A 170 -17.40 -14.72 -0.82
N ARG A 171 -16.47 -13.85 -1.16
CA ARG A 171 -16.71 -12.86 -2.21
C ARG A 171 -16.78 -13.60 -3.54
N ASP A 172 -17.76 -13.21 -4.35
CA ASP A 172 -17.90 -13.64 -5.73
C ASP A 172 -16.59 -13.37 -6.50
N PRO A 173 -16.01 -14.36 -7.22
CA PRO A 173 -14.75 -14.18 -7.96
C PRO A 173 -14.84 -13.20 -9.15
N GLY A 174 -15.94 -12.45 -9.28
CA GLY A 174 -16.28 -11.68 -10.45
C GLY A 174 -15.85 -10.22 -10.53
N THR A 175 -15.08 -9.68 -9.60
CA THR A 175 -14.77 -8.23 -9.57
C THR A 175 -13.29 -7.85 -9.62
N CYS A 176 -12.44 -8.68 -10.19
CA CYS A 176 -11.16 -8.21 -10.71
C CYS A 176 -11.33 -7.98 -12.21
N HIS A 177 -11.82 -6.80 -12.63
CA HIS A 177 -11.88 -6.47 -14.04
C HIS A 177 -10.46 -6.33 -14.59
N GLN A 178 -10.14 -7.24 -15.50
CA GLN A 178 -8.98 -7.24 -16.37
C GLN A 178 -8.83 -5.88 -17.03
N VAL A 179 -7.74 -5.20 -16.76
CA VAL A 179 -7.13 -4.27 -17.68
C VAL A 179 -5.92 -5.00 -18.26
N GLY A 180 -5.99 -5.33 -19.53
CA GLY A 180 -5.24 -6.26 -20.32
C GLY A 180 -3.79 -6.51 -19.89
N GLY A 181 -3.46 -7.78 -19.68
CA GLY A 181 -2.11 -8.29 -19.48
C GLY A 181 -1.93 -8.95 -18.11
N ALA A 182 -2.04 -10.29 -18.11
CA ALA A 182 -1.65 -11.24 -17.06
C ALA A 182 -1.94 -10.82 -15.61
N ASP A 183 -3.08 -11.24 -15.13
CA ASP A 183 -3.48 -11.30 -13.72
C ASP A 183 -2.45 -12.14 -12.95
N GLN A 184 -1.65 -11.49 -12.09
CA GLN A 184 -0.82 -12.13 -11.10
C GLN A 184 -1.14 -11.55 -9.72
N SER A 185 -2.41 -11.63 -9.32
CA SER A 185 -2.75 -11.59 -7.91
C SER A 185 -2.47 -12.98 -7.35
N ASP A 186 -1.35 -13.14 -6.65
CA ASP A 186 -1.17 -14.32 -5.83
C ASP A 186 -2.01 -14.20 -4.54
N GLU A 187 -2.22 -15.30 -3.87
CA GLU A 187 -3.03 -15.37 -2.64
C GLU A 187 -2.36 -14.66 -1.45
N SER A 188 -1.15 -14.09 -1.63
CA SER A 188 -0.34 -13.45 -0.59
C SER A 188 -0.74 -12.00 -0.26
N GLY A 189 -1.69 -11.42 -1.00
CA GLY A 189 -2.13 -10.02 -0.78
C GLY A 189 -1.12 -8.96 -1.26
N VAL A 190 -0.03 -9.37 -1.87
CA VAL A 190 0.93 -8.48 -2.55
C VAL A 190 0.52 -8.36 -4.01
N CYS A 191 0.09 -7.18 -4.44
CA CYS A 191 -0.19 -6.90 -5.83
C CYS A 191 1.06 -6.30 -6.48
N LEU A 192 1.72 -7.07 -7.34
CA LEU A 192 2.80 -6.57 -8.17
C LEU A 192 2.20 -5.86 -9.38
N LEU A 193 2.58 -4.61 -9.61
CA LEU A 193 2.22 -3.91 -10.84
C LEU A 193 2.98 -4.54 -12.01
N PRO A 194 2.35 -4.71 -13.19
CA PRO A 194 2.98 -5.33 -14.35
C PRO A 194 4.16 -4.49 -14.86
N ASP A 195 5.13 -5.17 -15.48
CA ASP A 195 6.27 -4.54 -16.13
C ASP A 195 5.82 -3.46 -17.10
N ILE A 196 6.34 -2.25 -16.92
CA ILE A 196 6.22 -1.21 -17.95
C ILE A 196 7.29 -1.55 -18.98
N ALA A 197 6.88 -1.93 -20.19
CA ALA A 197 7.79 -2.16 -21.29
C ALA A 197 8.64 -0.89 -21.51
N PRO A 198 9.94 -1.01 -21.77
CA PRO A 198 10.77 0.16 -22.06
C PRO A 198 10.27 0.85 -23.32
N LEU A 199 10.07 2.14 -23.24
CA LEU A 199 9.92 3.03 -24.39
C LEU A 199 11.25 3.16 -25.13
#